data_adf95ce6abe044ee0a5529870219375b
#
_entry.id   adf95ce6abe044ee0a5529870219375b
#
_cell.length_a   1.000
_cell.length_b   1.000
_cell.length_c   1.000
_cell.angle_alpha   90.00
_cell.angle_beta   90.00
_cell.angle_gamma   90.00
#
_symmetry.space_group_name_H-M   'P 1'
#
loop_
_entity.id
_entity.type
_entity.pdbx_description
1 polymer ?
#
loop_
_entity_poly.entity_id
_entity_poly.type
_entity_poly.pdbx_seq_one_letter_code
_entity_poly.pdbx_strand_id
1 'polypeptide(L)'
;MQRRNKDLTDVYLIIAKNIKKYRRKNNMTQLDLAKKSGYSYAYIRRVEGPSCIKNFSIQTIYNLSKVLNVSIKQLFDESDI
;
A
#
# COMPACT_ATOMS: atom_id res chain seq x y z
N MET A 1 24.25 -16.36 -13.94
CA MET A 1 23.52 -16.01 -12.77
C MET A 1 22.03 -15.84 -13.04
N GLN A 2 21.23 -16.36 -12.19
CA GLN A 2 19.81 -16.36 -12.38
C GLN A 2 19.19 -15.14 -11.71
N ARG A 3 18.46 -14.37 -12.47
CA ARG A 3 17.73 -13.26 -11.89
C ARG A 3 16.44 -13.79 -11.27
N ARG A 4 16.21 -13.41 -10.02
CA ARG A 4 14.98 -13.79 -9.37
C ARG A 4 13.84 -12.87 -9.82
N ASN A 5 12.75 -13.48 -10.24
CA ASN A 5 11.56 -12.71 -10.57
C ASN A 5 10.82 -12.36 -9.29
N LYS A 6 10.20 -11.20 -9.28
CA LYS A 6 9.36 -10.82 -8.17
C LYS A 6 8.14 -11.72 -8.17
N ASP A 7 7.81 -12.23 -7.01
CA ASP A 7 6.57 -12.96 -6.88
C ASP A 7 5.49 -12.01 -6.34
N LEU A 8 4.30 -12.53 -6.15
CA LEU A 8 3.16 -11.73 -5.72
C LEU A 8 3.38 -11.13 -4.34
N THR A 9 4.06 -11.85 -3.46
CA THR A 9 4.36 -11.35 -2.13
C THR A 9 5.22 -10.09 -2.21
N ASP A 10 6.23 -10.09 -3.07
CA ASP A 10 7.09 -8.94 -3.25
C ASP A 10 6.30 -7.73 -3.73
N VAL A 11 5.38 -7.95 -4.67
CA VAL A 11 4.56 -6.87 -5.21
C VAL A 11 3.68 -6.27 -4.11
N TYR A 12 3.06 -7.10 -3.30
CA TYR A 12 2.23 -6.60 -2.20
C TYR A 12 3.05 -5.81 -1.20
N LEU A 13 4.28 -6.23 -0.93
CA LEU A 13 5.15 -5.50 0.00
C LEU A 13 5.55 -4.14 -0.55
N ILE A 14 5.80 -4.07 -1.85
CA ILE A 14 6.09 -2.78 -2.50
C ILE A 14 4.91 -1.83 -2.35
N ILE A 15 3.71 -2.33 -2.62
CA ILE A 15 2.50 -1.52 -2.50
C ILE A 15 2.31 -1.07 -1.05
N ALA A 16 2.50 -1.97 -0.10
CA ALA A 16 2.34 -1.64 1.31
C ALA A 16 3.30 -0.52 1.74
N LYS A 17 4.55 -0.60 1.31
CA LYS A 17 5.54 0.43 1.63
C LYS A 17 5.17 1.76 1.00
N ASN A 18 4.68 1.74 -0.22
CA ASN A 18 4.28 2.97 -0.90
C ASN A 18 3.06 3.60 -0.25
N ILE A 19 2.08 2.78 0.15
CA ILE A 19 0.91 3.30 0.86
C ILE A 19 1.36 4.02 2.12
N LYS A 20 2.24 3.40 2.89
CA LYS A 20 2.75 4.01 4.11
C LYS A 20 3.52 5.29 3.82
N LYS A 21 4.34 5.29 2.78
CA LYS A 21 5.12 6.46 2.37
C LYS A 21 4.21 7.64 2.04
N TYR A 22 3.23 7.42 1.19
CA TYR A 22 2.36 8.52 0.77
C TYR A 22 1.40 8.94 1.87
N ARG A 23 1.00 7.99 2.73
CA ARG A 23 0.22 8.35 3.91
C ARG A 23 0.99 9.35 4.77
N ARG A 24 2.26 9.05 5.05
CA ARG A 24 3.09 9.92 5.87
C ARG A 24 3.35 11.25 5.19
N LYS A 25 3.54 11.25 3.89
CA LYS A 25 3.70 12.49 3.13
C LYS A 25 2.47 13.38 3.22
N ASN A 26 1.31 12.79 3.39
CA ASN A 26 0.07 13.54 3.56
C ASN A 26 -0.23 13.85 5.03
N ASN A 27 0.71 13.58 5.92
CA ASN A 27 0.57 13.84 7.35
C ASN A 27 -0.62 13.12 7.97
N MET A 28 -0.88 11.90 7.51
CA MET A 28 -1.96 11.10 8.03
C MET A 28 -1.45 9.96 8.90
N THR A 29 -2.17 9.70 9.99
CA THR A 29 -1.97 8.48 10.75
C THR A 29 -2.69 7.33 10.04
N GLN A 30 -2.43 6.10 10.47
CA GLN A 30 -3.19 4.97 9.94
C GLN A 30 -4.68 5.12 10.21
N LEU A 31 -5.03 5.67 11.37
CA LEU A 31 -6.44 5.91 11.70
C LEU A 31 -7.04 6.94 10.77
N ASP A 32 -6.30 8.00 10.46
CA ASP A 32 -6.77 9.01 9.52
C ASP A 32 -7.05 8.40 8.16
N LEU A 33 -6.14 7.55 7.68
CA LEU A 33 -6.31 6.90 6.39
C LEU A 33 -7.53 5.99 6.41
N ALA A 34 -7.73 5.26 7.50
CA ALA A 34 -8.90 4.40 7.66
C ALA A 34 -10.18 5.23 7.55
N LYS A 35 -10.24 6.33 8.28
CA LYS A 35 -11.43 7.18 8.27
C LYS A 35 -11.70 7.76 6.89
N LYS A 36 -10.67 8.22 6.21
CA LYS A 36 -10.84 8.85 4.89
C LYS A 36 -11.18 7.84 3.82
N SER A 37 -10.70 6.62 3.93
CA SER A 37 -10.93 5.60 2.92
C SER A 37 -12.18 4.77 3.14
N GLY A 38 -12.73 4.82 4.35
CA GLY A 38 -13.87 4.00 4.70
C GLY A 38 -13.51 2.58 5.12
N TYR A 39 -12.23 2.24 5.12
CA TYR A 39 -11.79 0.94 5.61
C TYR A 39 -11.60 0.96 7.12
N SER A 40 -11.59 -0.22 7.75
CA SER A 40 -11.35 -0.29 9.18
C SER A 40 -9.88 -0.02 9.49
N TYR A 41 -9.62 0.43 10.70
CA TYR A 41 -8.26 0.63 11.17
C TYR A 41 -7.46 -0.66 11.11
N ALA A 42 -8.08 -1.77 11.52
CA ALA A 42 -7.41 -3.07 11.48
C ALA A 42 -7.02 -3.45 10.06
N TYR A 43 -7.88 -3.13 9.10
CA TYR A 43 -7.60 -3.44 7.70
C TYR A 43 -6.41 -2.62 7.19
N ILE A 44 -6.37 -1.33 7.50
CA ILE A 44 -5.26 -0.47 7.08
C ILE A 44 -3.95 -0.97 7.71
N ARG A 45 -3.99 -1.33 8.97
CA ARG A 45 -2.80 -1.89 9.63
C ARG A 45 -2.31 -3.13 8.92
N ARG A 46 -3.22 -3.98 8.50
CA ARG A 46 -2.85 -5.21 7.79
C ARG A 46 -2.28 -4.90 6.41
N VAL A 47 -2.89 -3.95 5.70
CA VAL A 47 -2.40 -3.56 4.38
C VAL A 47 -0.97 -3.06 4.44
N GLU A 48 -0.65 -2.24 5.43
CA GLU A 48 0.69 -1.67 5.58
C GLU A 48 1.67 -2.58 6.29
N GLY A 49 1.20 -3.62 6.95
CA GLY A 49 2.04 -4.45 7.79
C GLY A 49 3.03 -5.29 7.00
N PRO A 50 4.00 -5.88 7.70
CA PRO A 50 5.05 -6.67 7.06
C PRO A 50 4.64 -8.11 6.77
N SER A 51 3.41 -8.49 7.05
CA SER A 51 2.97 -9.85 6.82
C SER A 51 3.23 -10.27 5.38
N CYS A 52 3.72 -11.47 5.20
CA CYS A 52 3.96 -11.99 3.87
C CYS A 52 2.69 -12.46 3.19
N ILE A 53 1.59 -12.55 3.93
CA ILE A 53 0.31 -12.95 3.35
C ILE A 53 -0.56 -11.73 3.22
N LYS A 54 -0.53 -11.14 2.04
CA LYS A 54 -1.37 -10.00 1.73
C LYS A 54 -2.45 -10.44 0.78
N ASN A 55 -3.60 -9.86 0.93
CA ASN A 55 -4.72 -10.30 0.12
C ASN A 55 -5.70 -9.16 -0.10
N PHE A 56 -5.19 -8.02 -0.51
CA PHE A 56 -6.08 -6.92 -0.85
C PHE A 56 -6.18 -6.78 -2.35
N SER A 57 -7.32 -6.30 -2.80
CA SER A 57 -7.68 -6.29 -4.21
C SER A 57 -7.19 -5.03 -4.92
N ILE A 58 -7.26 -5.05 -6.24
CA ILE A 58 -7.02 -3.87 -7.06
C ILE A 58 -7.97 -2.75 -6.66
N GLN A 59 -9.21 -3.09 -6.31
CA GLN A 59 -10.17 -2.07 -5.85
C GLN A 59 -9.63 -1.33 -4.62
N THR A 60 -9.05 -2.06 -3.68
CA THR A 60 -8.46 -1.43 -2.50
C THR A 60 -7.31 -0.51 -2.89
N ILE A 61 -6.45 -0.98 -3.79
CA ILE A 61 -5.31 -0.19 -4.26
C ILE A 61 -5.82 1.10 -4.90
N TYR A 62 -6.83 0.99 -5.74
CA TYR A 62 -7.41 2.16 -6.41
C TYR A 62 -8.00 3.13 -5.39
N ASN A 63 -8.79 2.63 -4.45
CA ASN A 63 -9.43 3.48 -3.45
C ASN A 63 -8.40 4.21 -2.61
N LEU A 64 -7.35 3.52 -2.19
CA LEU A 64 -6.31 4.15 -1.39
C LEU A 64 -5.51 5.16 -2.21
N SER A 65 -5.27 4.88 -3.48
CA SER A 65 -4.58 5.83 -4.34
C SER A 65 -5.33 7.15 -4.43
N LYS A 66 -6.67 7.07 -4.49
CA LYS A 66 -7.49 8.29 -4.54
C LYS A 66 -7.38 9.10 -3.26
N VAL A 67 -7.47 8.43 -2.12
CA VAL A 67 -7.38 9.10 -0.83
C VAL A 67 -6.00 9.71 -0.63
N LEU A 68 -4.96 9.01 -1.09
CA LEU A 68 -3.58 9.48 -0.96
C LEU A 68 -3.20 10.48 -2.05
N ASN A 69 -4.07 10.68 -3.01
CA ASN A 69 -3.85 11.60 -4.12
C ASN A 69 -2.62 11.23 -4.95
N VAL A 70 -2.47 9.96 -5.23
CA VAL A 70 -1.41 9.44 -6.07
C VAL A 70 -2.01 8.52 -7.12
N SER A 71 -1.26 8.22 -8.17
CA SER A 71 -1.71 7.28 -9.17
C SER A 71 -1.46 5.84 -8.69
N ILE A 72 -2.19 4.90 -9.28
CA ILE A 72 -1.92 3.48 -9.01
C ILE A 72 -0.48 3.16 -9.36
N LYS A 73 0.02 3.72 -10.45
CA LYS A 73 1.40 3.49 -10.87
C LYS A 73 2.38 3.85 -9.76
N GLN A 74 2.14 4.95 -9.06
CA GLN A 74 3.01 5.36 -7.97
C GLN A 74 3.02 4.34 -6.82
N LEU A 75 1.92 3.66 -6.61
CA LEU A 75 1.87 2.64 -5.57
C LEU A 75 2.64 1.37 -5.94
N PHE A 76 2.89 1.16 -7.23
CA PHE A 76 3.66 0.01 -7.69
C PHE A 76 5.14 0.35 -7.90
N ASP A 77 5.51 1.61 -7.74
CA ASP A 77 6.86 2.06 -8.02
C ASP A 77 7.81 1.64 -6.90
N GLU A 78 8.89 0.98 -7.24
CA GLU A 78 9.84 0.51 -6.26
C GLU A 78 11.12 1.32 -6.23
N SER A 79 11.17 2.44 -6.92
CA SER A 79 12.42 3.18 -7.06
C SER A 79 12.90 3.82 -5.76
N ASP A 80 12.02 4.05 -4.80
CA ASP A 80 12.37 4.66 -3.52
C ASP A 80 12.31 3.69 -2.34
N ILE A 81 12.32 2.42 -2.61
CA ILE A 81 12.12 1.43 -1.55
C ILE A 81 13.37 0.65 -1.24
#